data_45fb0c53636866434ba2429e39a6090f
#
_entry.id   45fb0c53636866434ba2429e39a6090f
#
_cell.length_a   1.000
_cell.length_b   1.000
_cell.length_c   1.000
_cell.angle_alpha   90.00
_cell.angle_beta   90.00
_cell.angle_gamma   90.00
#
_symmetry.space_group_name_H-M   'P 1'
#
loop_
_entity.id
_entity.type
_entity.pdbx_description
1 polymer ?
#
loop_
_entity_poly.entity_id
_entity_poly.type
_entity_poly.pdbx_seq_one_letter_code
_entity_poly.pdbx_strand_id
1 'polypeptide(L)'
;VTNRDAKYEATVVAKSATVTYDGKEHSAIGVETYEFVVDGNTYTVTGLSTEDPTQKDAGTYTNNITGTPVVLDAEGHDVTAQFTVKTENGKLIINKAQVTLKSADLSKKYDGKALVNGKTALETETGFAKGEGATYTFTGSQTIVGSSANAFSYTLKANTKESNYTISKNEGTLTVTDRGTKYTVTIKANSATATYDGIEHSAIGVETYKFVLD
;
A
#
# COMPACT_ATOMS: atom_id res chain seq x y z
N VAL A 1 -20.07 -27.95 -55.31
CA VAL A 1 -20.54 -27.19 -54.16
C VAL A 1 -20.03 -25.76 -54.31
N THR A 2 -20.89 -24.77 -54.25
CA THR A 2 -20.52 -23.33 -54.27
C THR A 2 -20.46 -22.77 -52.88
N ASN A 3 -19.68 -21.69 -52.69
CA ASN A 3 -19.63 -20.98 -51.41
C ASN A 3 -21.02 -20.37 -51.09
N ARG A 4 -21.32 -20.26 -49.78
CA ARG A 4 -22.54 -19.53 -49.33
C ARG A 4 -22.42 -18.04 -49.63
N ASP A 5 -23.52 -17.42 -49.95
CA ASP A 5 -23.60 -15.95 -50.13
C ASP A 5 -23.39 -15.20 -48.81
N ALA A 6 -23.86 -15.77 -47.67
CA ALA A 6 -23.63 -15.23 -46.32
C ALA A 6 -22.70 -16.16 -45.55
N LYS A 7 -21.55 -15.63 -45.07
CA LYS A 7 -20.59 -16.37 -44.29
C LYS A 7 -21.07 -16.53 -42.84
N TYR A 8 -20.67 -17.62 -42.20
CA TYR A 8 -20.81 -17.78 -40.78
C TYR A 8 -19.81 -16.85 -40.04
N GLU A 9 -20.17 -16.35 -38.86
CA GLU A 9 -19.26 -15.60 -38.01
C GLU A 9 -18.70 -16.51 -36.90
N ALA A 10 -17.39 -16.43 -36.66
CA ALA A 10 -16.69 -17.06 -35.56
C ALA A 10 -15.85 -16.02 -34.88
N THR A 11 -15.85 -16.00 -33.53
CA THR A 11 -15.01 -15.08 -32.74
C THR A 11 -14.04 -15.89 -31.92
N VAL A 12 -12.75 -15.61 -32.07
CA VAL A 12 -11.67 -16.16 -31.23
C VAL A 12 -11.25 -15.10 -30.24
N VAL A 13 -11.30 -15.42 -28.95
CA VAL A 13 -10.98 -14.51 -27.84
C VAL A 13 -9.70 -14.98 -27.19
N ALA A 14 -8.70 -14.12 -27.05
CA ALA A 14 -7.51 -14.42 -26.28
C ALA A 14 -7.82 -14.43 -24.77
N LYS A 15 -7.16 -15.30 -24.03
CA LYS A 15 -7.34 -15.41 -22.57
C LYS A 15 -6.98 -14.11 -21.87
N SER A 16 -7.77 -13.80 -20.85
CA SER A 16 -7.55 -12.71 -19.92
C SER A 16 -7.36 -13.24 -18.50
N ALA A 17 -6.56 -12.55 -17.70
CA ALA A 17 -6.40 -12.82 -16.27
C ALA A 17 -6.37 -11.50 -15.49
N THR A 18 -6.95 -11.51 -14.29
CA THR A 18 -6.89 -10.38 -13.35
C THR A 18 -6.48 -10.91 -11.99
N VAL A 19 -5.39 -10.36 -11.47
CA VAL A 19 -4.83 -10.75 -10.16
C VAL A 19 -4.43 -9.49 -9.39
N THR A 20 -4.14 -9.63 -8.10
CA THR A 20 -3.49 -8.59 -7.29
C THR A 20 -2.01 -8.92 -7.16
N TYR A 21 -1.15 -7.90 -7.19
CA TYR A 21 0.28 -8.04 -7.03
C TYR A 21 0.64 -8.82 -5.74
N ASP A 22 1.44 -9.86 -5.89
CA ASP A 22 1.89 -10.75 -4.79
C ASP A 22 3.40 -11.01 -4.82
N GLY A 23 4.11 -10.32 -5.72
CA GLY A 23 5.56 -10.47 -5.92
C GLY A 23 5.95 -11.66 -6.79
N LYS A 24 4.99 -12.35 -7.43
CA LYS A 24 5.23 -13.47 -8.35
C LYS A 24 4.88 -13.08 -9.79
N GLU A 25 5.32 -13.91 -10.72
CA GLU A 25 4.92 -13.81 -12.13
C GLU A 25 3.50 -14.37 -12.33
N HIS A 26 2.73 -13.69 -13.16
CA HIS A 26 1.39 -14.07 -13.62
C HIS A 26 1.33 -13.99 -15.14
N SER A 27 0.45 -14.78 -15.75
CA SER A 27 0.31 -14.84 -17.20
C SER A 27 -1.13 -14.97 -17.67
N ALA A 28 -1.37 -14.57 -18.92
CA ALA A 28 -2.59 -14.87 -19.67
C ALA A 28 -2.18 -15.55 -20.98
N ILE A 29 -2.34 -16.86 -21.08
CA ILE A 29 -1.77 -17.69 -22.14
C ILE A 29 -2.84 -18.34 -23.00
N GLY A 30 -2.75 -18.20 -24.31
CA GLY A 30 -3.59 -18.86 -25.30
C GLY A 30 -4.93 -18.17 -25.53
N VAL A 31 -5.84 -18.90 -26.12
CA VAL A 31 -7.22 -18.46 -26.40
C VAL A 31 -8.22 -19.17 -25.49
N GLU A 32 -9.39 -18.56 -25.29
CA GLU A 32 -10.49 -19.15 -24.51
C GLU A 32 -11.19 -20.24 -25.32
N THR A 33 -11.48 -19.94 -26.61
CA THR A 33 -12.22 -20.83 -27.49
C THR A 33 -11.60 -20.81 -28.89
N TYR A 34 -11.32 -21.95 -29.42
CA TYR A 34 -10.92 -22.16 -30.83
C TYR A 34 -11.81 -23.17 -31.56
N GLU A 35 -12.78 -23.76 -30.86
CA GLU A 35 -13.82 -24.63 -31.44
C GLU A 35 -15.18 -23.97 -31.28
N PHE A 36 -16.02 -24.15 -32.27
CA PHE A 36 -17.42 -23.66 -32.28
C PHE A 36 -18.32 -24.58 -33.08
N VAL A 37 -19.62 -24.55 -32.79
CA VAL A 37 -20.62 -25.39 -33.43
C VAL A 37 -21.54 -24.51 -34.26
N VAL A 38 -21.72 -24.86 -35.52
CA VAL A 38 -22.67 -24.21 -36.44
C VAL A 38 -23.52 -25.28 -37.12
N ASP A 39 -24.84 -25.13 -37.05
CA ASP A 39 -25.81 -26.08 -37.60
C ASP A 39 -25.54 -27.55 -37.22
N GLY A 40 -25.08 -27.77 -35.97
CA GLY A 40 -24.76 -29.10 -35.42
C GLY A 40 -23.40 -29.65 -35.84
N ASN A 41 -22.60 -28.94 -36.60
CA ASN A 41 -21.24 -29.34 -37.02
C ASN A 41 -20.20 -28.57 -36.23
N THR A 42 -19.13 -29.28 -35.78
CA THR A 42 -18.00 -28.67 -35.06
C THR A 42 -16.94 -28.18 -36.03
N TYR A 43 -16.41 -27.00 -35.76
CA TYR A 43 -15.35 -26.38 -36.54
C TYR A 43 -14.25 -25.92 -35.58
N THR A 44 -12.99 -25.96 -36.06
CA THR A 44 -11.79 -25.54 -35.30
C THR A 44 -11.11 -24.39 -36.04
N VAL A 45 -10.76 -23.32 -35.32
CA VAL A 45 -9.90 -22.25 -35.83
C VAL A 45 -8.44 -22.56 -35.49
N THR A 46 -7.60 -22.54 -36.50
CA THR A 46 -6.15 -22.72 -36.41
C THR A 46 -5.41 -21.55 -37.07
N GLY A 47 -4.06 -21.57 -37.05
CA GLY A 47 -3.23 -20.54 -37.69
C GLY A 47 -3.14 -19.23 -36.93
N LEU A 48 -3.73 -19.14 -35.72
CA LEU A 48 -3.60 -18.02 -34.81
C LEU A 48 -2.59 -18.31 -33.71
N SER A 49 -1.94 -17.27 -33.23
CA SER A 49 -1.03 -17.28 -32.07
C SER A 49 -1.37 -16.12 -31.14
N THR A 50 -1.00 -16.23 -29.86
CA THR A 50 -1.15 -15.19 -28.84
C THR A 50 0.22 -14.72 -28.37
N GLU A 51 0.32 -13.48 -27.83
CA GLU A 51 1.56 -12.93 -27.27
C GLU A 51 1.91 -13.53 -25.90
N ASP A 52 0.92 -14.10 -25.23
CA ASP A 52 1.08 -14.81 -23.95
C ASP A 52 1.81 -13.97 -22.87
N PRO A 53 1.33 -12.78 -22.51
CA PRO A 53 2.03 -11.90 -21.60
C PRO A 53 2.25 -12.58 -20.24
N THR A 54 3.51 -12.57 -19.80
CA THR A 54 3.94 -13.04 -18.47
C THR A 54 4.64 -11.89 -17.77
N GLN A 55 4.11 -11.42 -16.65
CA GLN A 55 4.55 -10.22 -15.97
C GLN A 55 4.47 -10.37 -14.45
N LYS A 56 5.33 -9.59 -13.76
CA LYS A 56 5.35 -9.54 -12.30
C LYS A 56 4.76 -8.24 -11.76
N ASP A 57 5.11 -7.10 -12.35
CA ASP A 57 4.75 -5.78 -11.84
C ASP A 57 3.26 -5.44 -12.11
N ALA A 58 2.69 -4.61 -11.23
CA ALA A 58 1.33 -4.11 -11.41
C ALA A 58 1.20 -3.30 -12.71
N GLY A 59 0.15 -3.61 -13.48
CA GLY A 59 -0.07 -3.01 -14.79
C GLY A 59 -1.13 -3.74 -15.59
N THR A 60 -1.34 -3.28 -16.83
CA THR A 60 -2.21 -3.93 -17.81
C THR A 60 -1.39 -4.27 -19.04
N TYR A 61 -1.39 -5.52 -19.42
CA TYR A 61 -0.61 -6.08 -20.51
C TYR A 61 -1.54 -6.77 -21.48
N THR A 62 -1.51 -6.38 -22.76
CA THR A 62 -2.39 -6.94 -23.78
C THR A 62 -1.92 -8.33 -24.19
N ASN A 63 -2.86 -9.25 -24.38
CA ASN A 63 -2.63 -10.55 -24.99
C ASN A 63 -3.16 -10.50 -26.41
N ASN A 64 -2.34 -10.03 -27.35
CA ASN A 64 -2.74 -9.85 -28.73
C ASN A 64 -2.83 -11.19 -29.47
N ILE A 65 -3.85 -11.31 -30.34
CA ILE A 65 -3.96 -12.42 -31.32
C ILE A 65 -3.29 -11.97 -32.61
N THR A 66 -2.45 -12.83 -33.16
CA THR A 66 -1.74 -12.66 -34.44
C THR A 66 -1.92 -13.89 -35.30
N GLY A 67 -1.52 -13.78 -36.57
CA GLY A 67 -1.61 -14.88 -37.53
C GLY A 67 -2.80 -14.75 -38.51
N THR A 68 -2.93 -15.75 -39.36
CA THR A 68 -4.03 -15.85 -40.33
C THR A 68 -4.93 -17.01 -39.94
N PRO A 69 -6.21 -16.77 -39.65
CA PRO A 69 -7.11 -17.84 -39.23
C PRO A 69 -7.41 -18.80 -40.40
N VAL A 70 -7.35 -20.09 -40.09
CA VAL A 70 -7.82 -21.18 -40.95
C VAL A 70 -8.89 -21.94 -40.20
N VAL A 71 -10.05 -22.10 -40.80
CA VAL A 71 -11.19 -22.85 -40.24
C VAL A 71 -11.22 -24.23 -40.84
N LEU A 72 -11.14 -25.25 -39.95
CA LEU A 72 -11.23 -26.67 -40.35
C LEU A 72 -12.57 -27.26 -39.92
N ASP A 73 -13.15 -28.14 -40.74
CA ASP A 73 -14.27 -28.99 -40.36
C ASP A 73 -13.78 -30.17 -39.46
N ALA A 74 -14.71 -31.04 -39.06
CA ALA A 74 -14.42 -32.20 -38.23
C ALA A 74 -13.49 -33.23 -38.92
N GLU A 75 -13.48 -33.26 -40.23
CA GLU A 75 -12.61 -34.12 -41.04
C GLU A 75 -11.25 -33.48 -41.34
N GLY A 76 -11.04 -32.20 -40.95
CA GLY A 76 -9.77 -31.47 -41.13
C GLY A 76 -9.68 -30.76 -42.50
N HIS A 77 -10.77 -30.60 -43.24
CA HIS A 77 -10.76 -29.85 -44.50
C HIS A 77 -10.82 -28.34 -44.23
N ASP A 78 -10.10 -27.58 -45.02
CA ASP A 78 -10.14 -26.10 -44.97
C ASP A 78 -11.47 -25.59 -45.57
N VAL A 79 -12.27 -25.02 -44.68
CA VAL A 79 -13.56 -24.41 -45.00
C VAL A 79 -13.60 -22.89 -44.70
N THR A 80 -12.43 -22.27 -44.58
CA THR A 80 -12.24 -20.84 -44.21
C THR A 80 -13.08 -19.92 -45.10
N ALA A 81 -13.26 -20.24 -46.37
CA ALA A 81 -14.07 -19.46 -47.31
C ALA A 81 -15.54 -19.28 -46.87
N GLN A 82 -16.06 -20.18 -46.01
CA GLN A 82 -17.43 -20.16 -45.49
C GLN A 82 -17.59 -19.28 -44.24
N PHE A 83 -16.49 -18.77 -43.69
CA PHE A 83 -16.47 -18.09 -42.42
C PHE A 83 -15.90 -16.67 -42.51
N THR A 84 -16.35 -15.80 -41.59
CA THR A 84 -15.69 -14.56 -41.20
C THR A 84 -15.19 -14.76 -39.76
N VAL A 85 -13.89 -14.81 -39.59
CA VAL A 85 -13.25 -14.96 -38.25
C VAL A 85 -12.93 -13.58 -37.72
N LYS A 86 -13.48 -13.27 -36.54
CA LYS A 86 -13.14 -12.09 -35.74
C LYS A 86 -12.22 -12.50 -34.62
N THR A 87 -11.31 -11.60 -34.21
CA THR A 87 -10.41 -11.82 -33.09
C THR A 87 -10.58 -10.73 -32.03
N GLU A 88 -10.60 -11.12 -30.78
CA GLU A 88 -10.65 -10.21 -29.64
C GLU A 88 -9.43 -10.46 -28.73
N ASN A 89 -8.65 -9.40 -28.49
CA ASN A 89 -7.47 -9.47 -27.65
C ASN A 89 -7.86 -9.61 -26.18
N GLY A 90 -7.09 -10.41 -25.45
CA GLY A 90 -7.16 -10.54 -24.00
C GLY A 90 -6.27 -9.53 -23.25
N LYS A 91 -6.28 -9.62 -21.94
CA LYS A 91 -5.44 -8.79 -21.08
C LYS A 91 -4.99 -9.56 -19.83
N LEU A 92 -3.72 -9.39 -19.47
CA LEU A 92 -3.26 -9.66 -18.10
C LEU A 92 -3.33 -8.36 -17.33
N ILE A 93 -4.12 -8.32 -16.25
CA ILE A 93 -4.24 -7.18 -15.33
C ILE A 93 -3.68 -7.59 -13.99
N ILE A 94 -2.63 -6.92 -13.53
CA ILE A 94 -2.07 -7.07 -12.19
C ILE A 94 -2.39 -5.79 -11.43
N ASN A 95 -3.35 -5.87 -10.52
CA ASN A 95 -3.78 -4.75 -9.68
C ASN A 95 -2.72 -4.47 -8.59
N LYS A 96 -2.59 -3.21 -8.18
CA LYS A 96 -1.74 -2.82 -7.04
C LYS A 96 -2.22 -3.49 -5.76
N ALA A 97 -1.28 -3.99 -4.95
CA ALA A 97 -1.58 -4.47 -3.62
C ALA A 97 -1.84 -3.31 -2.65
N GLN A 98 -2.78 -3.50 -1.72
CA GLN A 98 -3.09 -2.51 -0.71
C GLN A 98 -2.18 -2.70 0.50
N VAL A 99 -1.44 -1.66 0.89
CA VAL A 99 -0.56 -1.66 2.06
C VAL A 99 -1.13 -0.73 3.12
N THR A 100 -1.19 -1.20 4.35
CA THR A 100 -1.56 -0.39 5.52
C THR A 100 -0.37 -0.28 6.46
N LEU A 101 0.04 0.96 6.75
CA LEU A 101 1.07 1.32 7.69
C LEU A 101 0.43 2.14 8.81
N LYS A 102 0.52 1.67 10.07
CA LYS A 102 -0.05 2.39 11.23
C LYS A 102 0.95 2.43 12.38
N SER A 103 1.21 3.63 12.94
CA SER A 103 1.93 3.79 14.18
C SER A 103 1.02 3.59 15.40
N ALA A 104 1.60 3.18 16.53
CA ALA A 104 0.87 2.87 17.76
C ALA A 104 0.26 4.11 18.43
N ASP A 105 -0.81 3.89 19.17
CA ASP A 105 -1.28 4.82 20.18
C ASP A 105 -0.47 4.60 21.46
N LEU A 106 0.17 5.64 21.98
CA LEU A 106 0.99 5.60 23.21
C LEU A 106 0.50 6.65 24.20
N SER A 107 0.58 6.30 25.48
CA SER A 107 0.22 7.26 26.54
C SER A 107 1.14 7.13 27.74
N LYS A 108 1.30 8.25 28.47
CA LYS A 108 1.94 8.28 29.79
C LYS A 108 1.35 9.41 30.64
N LYS A 109 1.59 9.35 31.96
CA LYS A 109 1.37 10.49 32.84
C LYS A 109 2.48 11.53 32.68
N TYR A 110 2.16 12.79 32.88
CA TYR A 110 3.14 13.87 32.82
C TYR A 110 4.28 13.66 33.84
N ASP A 111 5.50 13.70 33.35
CA ASP A 111 6.75 13.55 34.13
C ASP A 111 7.82 14.59 33.73
N GLY A 112 7.44 15.62 32.96
CA GLY A 112 8.36 16.63 32.44
C GLY A 112 9.21 16.19 31.25
N LYS A 113 9.15 14.91 30.83
CA LYS A 113 9.94 14.36 29.71
C LYS A 113 9.05 14.14 28.50
N ALA A 114 9.63 14.18 27.31
CA ALA A 114 8.90 13.89 26.07
C ALA A 114 8.45 12.42 26.02
N LEU A 115 7.21 12.20 25.59
CA LEU A 115 6.73 10.92 25.10
C LEU A 115 7.10 10.82 23.62
N VAL A 116 7.94 9.87 23.27
CA VAL A 116 8.34 9.55 21.90
C VAL A 116 8.14 8.07 21.63
N ASN A 117 7.96 7.69 20.37
CA ASN A 117 7.94 6.28 20.00
C ASN A 117 9.36 5.77 19.83
N GLY A 118 9.85 5.02 20.80
CA GLY A 118 11.20 4.41 20.79
C GLY A 118 11.29 3.10 20.02
N LYS A 119 10.22 2.70 19.29
CA LYS A 119 10.21 1.45 18.50
C LYS A 119 10.83 1.66 17.12
N THR A 120 11.24 0.55 16.49
CA THR A 120 11.73 0.52 15.11
C THR A 120 10.70 -0.06 14.14
N ALA A 121 9.58 -0.58 14.65
CA ALA A 121 8.50 -1.19 13.87
C ALA A 121 7.17 -0.49 14.12
N LEU A 122 6.30 -0.52 13.13
CA LEU A 122 4.92 -0.06 13.24
C LEU A 122 4.08 -1.01 14.11
N GLU A 123 2.93 -0.53 14.58
CA GLU A 123 1.89 -1.36 15.18
C GLU A 123 1.24 -2.29 14.13
N THR A 124 0.99 -1.73 12.94
CA THR A 124 0.45 -2.46 11.81
C THR A 124 1.28 -2.19 10.57
N GLU A 125 1.76 -3.27 9.96
CA GLU A 125 2.39 -3.31 8.65
C GLU A 125 1.81 -4.52 7.91
N THR A 126 0.95 -4.28 6.93
CA THR A 126 0.30 -5.34 6.16
C THR A 126 0.26 -5.02 4.68
N GLY A 127 0.22 -6.06 3.84
CA GLY A 127 -0.03 -5.92 2.40
C GLY A 127 1.21 -5.92 1.52
N PHE A 128 2.42 -5.89 2.07
CA PHE A 128 3.61 -6.10 1.25
C PHE A 128 3.76 -7.56 0.80
N ALA A 129 4.25 -7.77 -0.41
CA ALA A 129 4.62 -9.08 -0.90
C ALA A 129 5.78 -9.67 -0.08
N LYS A 130 5.90 -10.99 -0.08
CA LYS A 130 6.91 -11.70 0.73
C LYS A 130 8.32 -11.20 0.44
N GLY A 131 8.99 -10.72 1.49
CA GLY A 131 10.37 -10.21 1.43
C GLY A 131 10.49 -8.74 1.04
N GLU A 132 9.41 -8.11 0.58
CA GLU A 132 9.32 -6.67 0.35
C GLU A 132 8.90 -5.92 1.62
N GLY A 133 8.92 -4.59 1.63
CA GLY A 133 8.55 -3.79 2.80
C GLY A 133 9.22 -2.43 2.87
N ALA A 134 9.21 -1.83 4.06
CA ALA A 134 9.80 -0.53 4.32
C ALA A 134 10.60 -0.50 5.62
N THR A 135 11.33 0.58 5.84
CA THR A 135 11.94 0.97 7.12
C THR A 135 11.27 2.24 7.62
N TYR A 136 11.24 2.46 8.94
CA TYR A 136 10.45 3.52 9.57
C TYR A 136 11.32 4.41 10.45
N THR A 137 11.01 5.71 10.46
CA THR A 137 11.59 6.69 11.37
C THR A 137 10.47 7.46 12.04
N PHE A 138 10.36 7.34 13.38
CA PHE A 138 9.36 8.06 14.17
C PHE A 138 9.86 9.45 14.53
N THR A 139 9.02 10.47 14.34
CA THR A 139 9.33 11.88 14.55
C THR A 139 8.35 12.56 15.52
N GLY A 140 7.27 11.86 15.89
CA GLY A 140 6.27 12.37 16.83
C GLY A 140 6.83 12.55 18.25
N SER A 141 6.38 13.60 18.93
CA SER A 141 6.78 13.91 20.33
C SER A 141 5.66 14.67 21.04
N GLN A 142 5.40 14.33 22.31
CA GLN A 142 4.44 15.03 23.18
C GLN A 142 5.03 15.19 24.57
N THR A 143 5.16 16.42 25.08
CA THR A 143 5.78 16.68 26.42
C THR A 143 4.78 17.17 27.43
N ILE A 144 3.92 18.12 27.06
CA ILE A 144 2.89 18.68 27.95
C ILE A 144 1.61 17.83 27.93
N VAL A 145 0.74 18.01 28.93
CA VAL A 145 -0.58 17.37 28.95
C VAL A 145 -1.34 17.72 27.69
N GLY A 146 -1.84 16.68 26.99
CA GLY A 146 -2.49 16.81 25.69
C GLY A 146 -2.11 15.66 24.75
N SER A 147 -2.41 15.81 23.47
CA SER A 147 -2.17 14.78 22.47
C SER A 147 -1.56 15.36 21.19
N SER A 148 -0.73 14.57 20.53
CA SER A 148 -0.18 14.85 19.20
C SER A 148 -0.11 13.57 18.38
N ALA A 149 0.13 13.68 17.07
CA ALA A 149 0.32 12.53 16.21
C ALA A 149 1.61 11.76 16.56
N ASN A 150 1.55 10.44 16.59
CA ASN A 150 2.73 9.58 16.59
C ASN A 150 3.28 9.51 15.16
N ALA A 151 3.78 10.64 14.70
CA ALA A 151 4.21 10.85 13.33
C ALA A 151 5.41 9.96 12.97
N PHE A 152 5.43 9.47 11.74
CA PHE A 152 6.54 8.69 11.20
C PHE A 152 6.72 8.95 9.70
N SER A 153 7.92 8.67 9.21
CA SER A 153 8.22 8.52 7.80
C SER A 153 8.60 7.08 7.48
N TYR A 154 8.55 6.72 6.21
CA TYR A 154 9.02 5.41 5.75
C TYR A 154 9.88 5.55 4.49
N THR A 155 10.75 4.57 4.29
CA THR A 155 11.54 4.38 3.08
C THR A 155 11.38 2.95 2.62
N LEU A 156 10.94 2.74 1.38
CA LEU A 156 10.79 1.39 0.83
C LEU A 156 12.15 0.69 0.74
N LYS A 157 12.18 -0.61 0.97
CA LYS A 157 13.37 -1.43 0.76
C LYS A 157 13.74 -1.45 -0.73
N ALA A 158 15.00 -1.69 -1.05
CA ALA A 158 15.53 -1.64 -2.42
C ALA A 158 14.81 -2.58 -3.41
N ASN A 159 14.25 -3.69 -2.91
CA ASN A 159 13.49 -4.65 -3.71
C ASN A 159 11.98 -4.37 -3.76
N THR A 160 11.51 -3.25 -3.20
CA THR A 160 10.09 -2.87 -3.12
C THR A 160 9.83 -1.72 -4.08
N LYS A 161 9.04 -1.96 -5.12
CA LYS A 161 8.63 -0.94 -6.10
C LYS A 161 7.33 -0.29 -5.68
N GLU A 162 7.32 1.02 -5.46
CA GLU A 162 6.13 1.79 -5.08
C GLU A 162 4.99 1.63 -6.10
N SER A 163 5.32 1.51 -7.40
CA SER A 163 4.34 1.33 -8.47
C SER A 163 3.43 0.11 -8.30
N ASN A 164 3.87 -0.90 -7.54
CA ASN A 164 3.12 -2.14 -7.29
C ASN A 164 2.12 -2.03 -6.12
N TYR A 165 2.11 -0.88 -5.41
CA TYR A 165 1.34 -0.73 -4.18
C TYR A 165 0.46 0.52 -4.19
N THR A 166 -0.60 0.46 -3.41
CA THR A 166 -1.34 1.61 -2.90
C THR A 166 -1.12 1.65 -1.39
N ILE A 167 -0.33 2.62 -0.92
CA ILE A 167 0.11 2.68 0.48
C ILE A 167 -0.77 3.66 1.25
N SER A 168 -1.43 3.17 2.31
CA SER A 168 -2.19 3.94 3.28
C SER A 168 -1.34 4.12 4.55
N LYS A 169 -1.04 5.39 4.89
CA LYS A 169 -0.31 5.77 6.09
C LYS A 169 -1.27 6.33 7.13
N ASN A 170 -1.30 5.72 8.31
CA ASN A 170 -2.14 6.12 9.43
C ASN A 170 -1.25 6.40 10.66
N GLU A 171 -1.37 7.59 11.23
CA GLU A 171 -0.63 7.96 12.43
C GLU A 171 -1.49 7.71 13.66
N GLY A 172 -0.94 6.98 14.65
CA GLY A 172 -1.50 6.87 15.99
C GLY A 172 -1.30 8.16 16.79
N THR A 173 -1.58 8.09 18.06
CA THR A 173 -1.60 9.27 18.95
C THR A 173 -0.59 9.12 20.09
N LEU A 174 0.14 10.17 20.40
CA LEU A 174 0.93 10.32 21.62
C LEU A 174 0.11 11.14 22.61
N THR A 175 -0.25 10.57 23.76
CA THR A 175 -1.07 11.23 24.78
C THR A 175 -0.30 11.35 26.10
N VAL A 176 -0.10 12.56 26.58
CA VAL A 176 0.36 12.83 27.94
C VAL A 176 -0.83 13.25 28.78
N THR A 177 -1.14 12.46 29.80
CA THR A 177 -2.23 12.73 30.73
C THR A 177 -1.75 13.48 31.97
N ASP A 178 -2.69 14.10 32.69
CA ASP A 178 -2.39 14.67 34.00
C ASP A 178 -1.82 13.57 34.92
N ARG A 179 -0.82 13.92 35.74
CA ARG A 179 -0.22 12.98 36.69
C ARG A 179 -1.13 12.66 37.88
N GLY A 180 -2.19 13.44 38.10
CA GLY A 180 -3.13 13.24 39.20
C GLY A 180 -2.64 13.81 40.54
N THR A 181 -1.34 13.86 40.78
CA THR A 181 -0.74 14.47 41.96
C THR A 181 0.12 15.64 41.53
N LYS A 182 -0.15 16.83 42.05
CA LYS A 182 0.63 18.03 41.72
C LYS A 182 2.01 17.99 42.36
N TYR A 183 2.98 18.55 41.65
CA TYR A 183 4.28 18.83 42.29
C TYR A 183 4.13 19.89 43.37
N THR A 184 4.81 19.70 44.52
CA THR A 184 4.86 20.70 45.59
C THR A 184 6.11 21.55 45.38
N VAL A 185 5.88 22.84 45.31
CA VAL A 185 6.95 23.83 45.20
C VAL A 185 6.90 24.70 46.43
N THR A 186 8.04 24.77 47.16
CA THR A 186 8.18 25.66 48.29
C THR A 186 9.10 26.83 47.93
N ILE A 187 8.56 28.04 48.04
CA ILE A 187 9.31 29.27 47.80
C ILE A 187 9.53 29.92 49.20
N LYS A 188 10.79 30.20 49.51
CA LYS A 188 11.20 30.84 50.75
C LYS A 188 11.70 32.24 50.44
N ALA A 189 11.08 33.24 51.08
CA ALA A 189 11.55 34.61 50.99
C ALA A 189 12.86 34.81 51.71
N ASN A 190 13.66 35.72 51.20
CA ASN A 190 14.87 36.12 51.92
C ASN A 190 14.53 36.72 53.31
N SER A 191 15.38 36.49 54.24
CA SER A 191 15.30 37.08 55.59
C SER A 191 16.59 37.80 55.90
N ALA A 192 16.50 38.92 56.53
CA ALA A 192 17.68 39.66 57.02
C ALA A 192 17.44 40.06 58.46
N THR A 193 18.53 40.08 59.24
CA THR A 193 18.55 40.59 60.59
C THR A 193 19.63 41.67 60.65
N ALA A 194 19.33 42.83 61.13
CA ALA A 194 20.28 43.93 61.30
C ALA A 194 20.22 44.51 62.73
N THR A 195 21.35 45.01 63.22
CA THR A 195 21.39 45.83 64.42
C THR A 195 21.04 47.26 64.05
N TYR A 196 20.31 47.95 64.88
CA TYR A 196 19.94 49.35 64.60
C TYR A 196 21.19 50.21 64.43
N ASP A 197 21.30 50.87 63.29
CA ASP A 197 22.40 51.74 62.87
C ASP A 197 21.94 53.07 62.27
N GLY A 198 20.62 53.33 62.30
CA GLY A 198 20.02 54.56 61.78
C GLY A 198 19.76 54.59 60.28
N ILE A 199 19.99 53.47 59.58
CA ILE A 199 19.72 53.32 58.13
C ILE A 199 18.66 52.27 57.88
N GLU A 200 18.00 52.34 56.69
CA GLU A 200 16.99 51.40 56.28
C GLU A 200 17.60 50.07 55.85
N HIS A 201 17.07 48.96 56.38
CA HIS A 201 17.44 47.60 56.02
C HIS A 201 16.30 46.88 55.35
N SER A 202 16.55 46.06 54.34
CA SER A 202 15.56 45.28 53.65
C SER A 202 15.98 43.84 53.36
N ALA A 203 15.00 42.95 53.29
CA ALA A 203 15.19 41.60 52.79
C ALA A 203 14.36 41.48 51.50
N ILE A 204 15.02 41.53 50.34
CA ILE A 204 14.37 41.59 49.02
C ILE A 204 14.54 40.27 48.30
N GLY A 205 13.48 39.81 47.64
CA GLY A 205 13.46 38.65 46.78
C GLY A 205 13.22 37.32 47.49
N VAL A 206 13.57 36.23 46.84
CA VAL A 206 13.41 34.87 47.33
C VAL A 206 14.74 34.15 47.40
N GLU A 207 14.88 33.29 48.39
CA GLU A 207 16.08 32.48 48.63
C GLU A 207 16.24 31.41 47.55
N THR A 208 15.11 30.84 47.05
CA THR A 208 15.12 29.80 46.06
C THR A 208 13.92 29.93 45.12
N TYR A 209 14.15 29.92 43.80
CA TYR A 209 13.11 29.93 42.78
C TYR A 209 13.37 28.97 41.62
N LYS A 210 14.34 28.05 41.75
CA LYS A 210 14.61 26.95 40.83
C LYS A 210 14.23 25.62 41.45
N PHE A 211 13.57 24.78 40.69
CA PHE A 211 13.18 23.44 41.12
C PHE A 211 13.65 22.43 40.08
N VAL A 212 14.08 21.27 40.53
CA VAL A 212 14.32 20.09 39.71
C VAL A 212 13.20 19.12 40.02
N LEU A 213 12.53 18.62 38.97
CA LEU A 213 11.55 17.56 39.10
C LEU A 213 12.27 16.23 38.90
N ASP A 214 12.11 15.29 39.85
CA ASP A 214 12.68 13.93 39.78
C ASP A 214 12.04 13.08 38.67
#